data_a08cc3e91bfec51838e846e4f5bf29c7
#
_entry.id   a08cc3e91bfec51838e846e4f5bf29c7
#
_cell.length_a   1.000
_cell.length_b   1.000
_cell.length_c   1.000
_cell.angle_alpha   90.00
_cell.angle_beta   90.00
_cell.angle_gamma   90.00
#
_symmetry.space_group_name_H-M   'P 1'
#
loop_
_entity.id
_entity.type
_entity.pdbx_description
1 polymer ?
#
loop_
_entity_poly.entity_id
_entity_poly.type
_entity_poly.pdbx_seq_one_letter_code
_entity_poly.pdbx_strand_id
1 'polypeptide(L)'
;MKNPAKETDTVTLFLRIPESLKQFLSTQAKNNGNSINRKIILCLEKKMSDAMRYLPVNTTFIKPEESMTGFTIRLPGNLKARLEVWAAKNCRSLNNEILVRLNACASKAENL
;
A
#
# COMPACT_ATOMS: atom_id res chain seq x y z
N MET A 1 -30.04 -7.88 6.23
CA MET A 1 -29.45 -7.68 6.03
C MET A 1 -28.49 -7.32 6.28
N LYS A 2 -28.28 -7.33 6.26
CA LYS A 2 -27.49 -7.01 6.11
C LYS A 2 -26.49 -7.10 6.47
N ASN A 3 -25.88 -7.49 6.75
CA ASN A 3 -24.92 -7.41 7.05
C ASN A 3 -23.72 -7.60 6.68
N PRO A 4 -23.78 -8.00 6.04
CA PRO A 4 -22.51 -8.16 5.34
C PRO A 4 -21.88 -6.83 5.01
N ALA A 5 -22.58 -5.81 5.34
CA ALA A 5 -22.07 -4.46 5.10
C ALA A 5 -20.73 -4.22 5.77
N LYS A 6 -20.49 -4.91 6.86
CA LYS A 6 -19.25 -4.68 7.60
C LYS A 6 -18.01 -5.05 6.82
N GLU A 7 -18.11 -6.04 5.96
CA GLU A 7 -16.99 -6.44 5.15
C GLU A 7 -16.65 -5.43 4.08
N THR A 8 -17.64 -4.64 3.70
CA THR A 8 -17.43 -3.64 2.67
C THR A 8 -17.36 -2.24 3.21
N ASP A 9 -17.48 -2.08 4.53
CA ASP A 9 -17.35 -0.77 5.13
C ASP A 9 -15.98 -0.19 4.80
N THR A 10 -16.01 1.06 4.39
CA THR A 10 -14.78 1.77 4.06
C THR A 10 -14.26 2.48 5.29
N VAL A 11 -12.97 2.36 5.53
CA VAL A 11 -12.33 3.09 6.60
C VAL A 11 -11.27 4.01 6.01
N THR A 12 -10.91 5.03 6.76
CA THR A 12 -9.87 5.95 6.33
C THR A 12 -8.58 5.63 7.05
N LEU A 13 -7.48 5.91 6.39
CA LEU A 13 -6.16 5.66 6.94
C LEU A 13 -5.23 6.76 6.47
N PHE A 14 -4.51 7.38 7.42
CA PHE A 14 -3.50 8.35 7.06
C PHE A 14 -2.22 7.61 6.73
N LEU A 15 -1.70 7.85 5.54
CA LEU A 15 -0.57 7.12 5.02
C LEU A 15 0.57 8.08 4.72
N ARG A 16 1.78 7.68 5.09
CA ARG A 16 2.98 8.48 4.78
C ARG A 16 3.89 7.66 3.91
N ILE A 17 4.21 8.17 2.73
CA ILE A 17 5.05 7.47 1.78
C ILE A 17 6.02 8.47 1.15
N PRO A 18 7.12 7.98 0.57
CA PRO A 18 8.02 8.88 -0.16
C PRO A 18 7.31 9.58 -1.31
N GLU A 19 7.69 10.82 -1.53
CA GLU A 19 7.07 11.61 -2.58
C GLU A 19 7.23 10.94 -3.95
N SER A 20 8.39 10.37 -4.22
CA SER A 20 8.63 9.73 -5.51
C SER A 20 7.71 8.53 -5.71
N LEU A 21 7.45 7.78 -4.65
CA LEU A 21 6.53 6.66 -4.74
C LEU A 21 5.11 7.12 -5.01
N LYS A 22 4.71 8.20 -4.34
CA LYS A 22 3.37 8.75 -4.58
C LYS A 22 3.22 9.20 -6.02
N GLN A 23 4.23 9.88 -6.56
CA GLN A 23 4.18 10.34 -7.94
C GLN A 23 4.10 9.17 -8.91
N PHE A 24 4.88 8.12 -8.64
CA PHE A 24 4.84 6.94 -9.49
C PHE A 24 3.45 6.30 -9.49
N LEU A 25 2.88 6.12 -8.30
CA LEU A 25 1.55 5.53 -8.20
C LEU A 25 0.48 6.39 -8.85
N SER A 26 0.62 7.70 -8.72
CA SER A 26 -0.32 8.64 -9.31
C SER A 26 -0.28 8.55 -10.83
N THR A 27 0.92 8.49 -11.39
CA THR A 27 1.09 8.37 -12.84
C THR A 27 0.52 7.06 -13.36
N GLN A 28 0.82 5.97 -12.66
CA GLN A 28 0.29 4.67 -13.04
C GLN A 28 -1.23 4.65 -12.98
N ALA A 29 -1.80 5.24 -11.94
CA ALA A 29 -3.24 5.29 -11.80
C ALA A 29 -3.85 6.04 -12.97
N LYS A 30 -3.28 7.19 -13.29
CA LYS A 30 -3.80 8.01 -14.38
C LYS A 30 -3.74 7.25 -15.71
N ASN A 31 -2.63 6.54 -15.94
CA ASN A 31 -2.48 5.80 -17.19
C ASN A 31 -3.50 4.68 -17.31
N ASN A 32 -3.97 4.16 -16.19
CA ASN A 32 -4.93 3.07 -16.17
C ASN A 32 -6.37 3.54 -15.94
N GLY A 33 -6.58 4.86 -15.93
CA GLY A 33 -7.92 5.40 -15.70
C GLY A 33 -8.42 5.28 -14.29
N ASN A 34 -7.52 5.17 -13.31
CA ASN A 34 -7.87 5.02 -11.92
C ASN A 34 -7.46 6.24 -11.11
N SER A 35 -8.09 6.41 -9.94
CA SER A 35 -7.57 7.34 -8.96
C SER A 35 -6.37 6.71 -8.25
N ILE A 36 -5.57 7.54 -7.60
CA ILE A 36 -4.44 7.02 -6.84
C ILE A 36 -4.94 6.11 -5.72
N ASN A 37 -6.05 6.47 -5.10
CA ASN A 37 -6.62 5.64 -4.04
C ASN A 37 -6.96 4.24 -4.57
N ARG A 38 -7.59 4.18 -5.73
CA ARG A 38 -7.94 2.90 -6.34
C ARG A 38 -6.69 2.10 -6.68
N LYS A 39 -5.67 2.78 -7.20
CA LYS A 39 -4.42 2.11 -7.54
C LYS A 39 -3.78 1.51 -6.31
N ILE A 40 -3.77 2.25 -5.22
CA ILE A 40 -3.19 1.75 -3.97
C ILE A 40 -3.95 0.53 -3.49
N ILE A 41 -5.29 0.58 -3.51
CA ILE A 41 -6.08 -0.57 -3.09
C ILE A 41 -5.76 -1.79 -3.94
N LEU A 42 -5.66 -1.62 -5.25
CA LEU A 42 -5.35 -2.74 -6.13
C LEU A 42 -4.00 -3.35 -5.81
N CYS A 43 -3.01 -2.51 -5.51
CA CYS A 43 -1.69 -3.00 -5.12
C CYS A 43 -1.75 -3.78 -3.82
N LEU A 44 -2.51 -3.27 -2.85
CA LEU A 44 -2.57 -3.91 -1.54
C LEU A 44 -3.35 -5.21 -1.54
N GLU A 45 -4.27 -5.36 -2.50
CA GLU A 45 -5.06 -6.58 -2.58
C GLU A 45 -4.30 -7.74 -3.22
N LYS A 46 -3.21 -7.44 -3.89
CA LYS A 46 -2.43 -8.50 -4.54
C LYS A 46 -1.74 -9.35 -3.49
N LYS A 47 -1.63 -10.63 -3.77
CA LYS A 47 -0.85 -11.51 -2.92
C LYS A 47 0.61 -11.16 -3.03
N MET A 48 1.26 -11.12 -1.91
CA MET A 48 2.69 -10.90 -1.90
C MET A 48 3.37 -12.27 -1.91
N SER A 49 4.37 -12.42 -2.78
CA SER A 49 5.12 -13.67 -2.82
C SER A 49 5.89 -13.83 -1.51
N ASP A 50 6.29 -15.06 -1.22
CA ASP A 50 7.03 -15.32 0.00
C ASP A 50 8.31 -14.50 0.06
N ALA A 51 8.99 -14.37 -1.05
CA ALA A 51 10.23 -13.59 -1.08
C ALA A 51 9.97 -12.14 -0.69
N MET A 52 8.87 -11.59 -1.18
CA MET A 52 8.52 -10.20 -0.89
C MET A 52 8.23 -9.98 0.57
N ARG A 53 7.67 -10.99 1.24
CA ARG A 53 7.31 -10.84 2.64
C ARG A 53 8.51 -10.64 3.55
N TYR A 54 9.67 -11.06 3.09
CA TYR A 54 10.88 -11.00 3.91
C TYR A 54 11.78 -9.84 3.55
N LEU A 55 11.34 -8.99 2.62
CA LEU A 55 12.14 -7.81 2.29
C LEU A 55 12.14 -6.84 3.46
N PRO A 56 13.32 -6.39 3.89
CA PRO A 56 13.37 -5.38 4.94
C PRO A 56 12.76 -4.07 4.46
N VAL A 57 12.24 -3.32 5.43
CA VAL A 57 11.67 -2.02 5.08
C VAL A 57 12.69 -1.12 4.43
N ASN A 58 13.94 -1.22 4.85
CA ASN A 58 14.97 -0.33 4.33
C ASN A 58 15.41 -0.69 2.92
N THR A 59 14.88 -1.75 2.33
CA THR A 59 15.14 -2.00 0.91
C THR A 59 14.16 -1.27 0.01
N THR A 60 13.28 -0.47 0.59
CA THR A 60 12.34 0.30 -0.20
C THR A 60 13.07 1.44 -0.89
N PHE A 61 12.33 2.24 -1.62
CA PHE A 61 12.91 3.35 -2.38
C PHE A 61 13.18 4.58 -1.52
N ILE A 62 13.00 4.48 -0.21
CA ILE A 62 13.19 5.63 0.66
C ILE A 62 14.68 6.00 0.69
N LYS A 63 14.95 7.23 0.32
CA LYS A 63 16.29 7.78 0.38
C LYS A 63 16.36 8.67 1.61
N PRO A 64 17.55 8.77 2.25
CA PRO A 64 17.64 9.56 3.48
C PRO A 64 17.15 10.99 3.34
N GLU A 65 17.40 11.61 2.20
CA GLU A 65 17.01 13.00 1.98
C GLU A 65 15.65 13.14 1.31
N GLU A 66 14.99 12.05 1.01
CA GLU A 66 13.72 12.13 0.30
C GLU A 66 12.61 12.60 1.23
N SER A 67 11.79 13.53 0.73
CA SER A 67 10.65 14.02 1.48
C SER A 67 9.56 12.97 1.52
N MET A 68 8.94 12.87 2.69
CA MET A 68 7.76 12.04 2.86
C MET A 68 6.53 12.90 2.68
N THR A 69 5.49 12.32 2.11
CA THR A 69 4.23 13.02 1.97
C THR A 69 3.14 12.20 2.64
N GLY A 70 2.19 12.91 3.25
CA GLY A 70 1.08 12.26 3.93
C GLY A 70 -0.22 12.57 3.23
N PHE A 71 -1.08 11.58 3.17
CA PHE A 71 -2.41 11.79 2.63
C PHE A 71 -3.30 10.68 3.13
N THR A 72 -4.60 10.92 3.01
CA THR A 72 -5.59 9.98 3.51
C THR A 72 -6.05 9.09 2.38
N ILE A 73 -6.09 7.79 2.64
CA ILE A 73 -6.67 6.85 1.70
C ILE A 73 -7.91 6.24 2.33
N ARG A 74 -8.76 5.71 1.48
CA ARG A 74 -9.98 5.02 1.90
C ARG A 74 -9.91 3.61 1.37
N LEU A 75 -10.08 2.64 2.25
CA LEU A 75 -9.95 1.24 1.86
C LEU A 75 -10.96 0.41 2.63
N PRO A 76 -11.29 -0.79 2.09
CA PRO A 76 -12.22 -1.67 2.81
C PRO A 76 -11.67 -2.05 4.17
N GLY A 77 -12.57 -2.10 5.15
CA GLY A 77 -12.15 -2.44 6.52
C GLY A 77 -11.52 -3.80 6.63
N ASN A 78 -12.03 -4.79 5.89
CA ASN A 78 -11.45 -6.12 5.95
C ASN A 78 -10.05 -6.16 5.35
N LEU A 79 -9.76 -5.30 4.38
CA LEU A 79 -8.41 -5.21 3.84
C LEU A 79 -7.47 -4.63 4.89
N LYS A 80 -7.91 -3.56 5.57
CA LYS A 80 -7.10 -2.98 6.63
C LYS A 80 -6.79 -4.01 7.71
N ALA A 81 -7.79 -4.79 8.10
CA ALA A 81 -7.60 -5.81 9.13
C ALA A 81 -6.56 -6.84 8.71
N ARG A 82 -6.60 -7.27 7.45
CA ARG A 82 -5.61 -8.22 6.96
C ARG A 82 -4.22 -7.64 6.96
N LEU A 83 -4.11 -6.37 6.59
CA LEU A 83 -2.82 -5.70 6.58
C LEU A 83 -2.26 -5.59 7.99
N GLU A 84 -3.13 -5.33 8.97
CA GLU A 84 -2.68 -5.25 10.36
C GLU A 84 -2.14 -6.60 10.84
N VAL A 85 -2.78 -7.69 10.44
CA VAL A 85 -2.29 -9.02 10.81
C VAL A 85 -0.92 -9.26 10.20
N TRP A 86 -0.75 -8.92 8.92
CA TRP A 86 0.53 -9.13 8.26
C TRP A 86 1.61 -8.23 8.82
N ALA A 87 1.25 -6.99 9.18
CA ALA A 87 2.22 -6.10 9.82
C ALA A 87 2.72 -6.69 11.12
N ALA A 88 1.81 -7.21 11.92
CA ALA A 88 2.19 -7.83 13.19
C ALA A 88 3.09 -9.04 12.97
N LYS A 89 2.73 -9.88 12.00
CA LYS A 89 3.54 -11.06 11.71
C LYS A 89 4.94 -10.69 11.24
N ASN A 90 5.06 -9.59 10.54
CA ASN A 90 6.35 -9.15 9.98
C ASN A 90 7.06 -8.16 10.89
N CYS A 91 6.53 -7.92 12.08
CA CYS A 91 7.13 -7.00 13.05
C CYS A 91 7.30 -5.61 12.46
N ARG A 92 6.29 -5.13 11.76
CA ARG A 92 6.27 -3.81 11.16
C ARG A 92 5.07 -3.03 11.63
N SER A 93 5.16 -1.70 11.55
CA SER A 93 3.98 -0.87 11.69
C SER A 93 3.08 -1.07 10.47
N LEU A 94 1.81 -0.69 10.62
CA LEU A 94 0.89 -0.79 9.48
C LEU A 94 1.39 0.04 8.31
N ASN A 95 1.86 1.26 8.57
CA ASN A 95 2.37 2.12 7.51
C ASN A 95 3.54 1.46 6.78
N ASN A 96 4.46 0.86 7.54
CA ASN A 96 5.61 0.20 6.93
C ASN A 96 5.21 -1.03 6.13
N GLU A 97 4.24 -1.78 6.64
CA GLU A 97 3.76 -2.94 5.88
C GLU A 97 3.18 -2.50 4.54
N ILE A 98 2.41 -1.43 4.56
CA ILE A 98 1.85 -0.89 3.33
C ILE A 98 2.95 -0.39 2.41
N LEU A 99 3.96 0.29 2.96
CA LEU A 99 5.09 0.76 2.16
C LEU A 99 5.79 -0.38 1.43
N VAL A 100 6.05 -1.47 2.14
CA VAL A 100 6.73 -2.60 1.53
C VAL A 100 5.90 -3.15 0.37
N ARG A 101 4.60 -3.26 0.55
CA ARG A 101 3.74 -3.77 -0.51
C ARG A 101 3.67 -2.85 -1.72
N LEU A 102 3.58 -1.55 -1.46
CA LEU A 102 3.54 -0.59 -2.55
C LEU A 102 4.85 -0.54 -3.30
N ASN A 103 5.97 -0.63 -2.59
CA ASN A 103 7.27 -0.68 -3.25
C ASN A 103 7.43 -1.93 -4.09
N ALA A 104 6.95 -3.06 -3.59
CA ALA A 104 7.01 -4.29 -4.36
C ALA A 104 6.20 -4.16 -5.65
N CYS A 105 5.03 -3.55 -5.54
CA CYS A 105 4.17 -3.34 -6.69
C CYS A 105 4.85 -2.44 -7.71
N ALA A 106 5.47 -1.37 -7.23
CA ALA A 106 6.15 -0.42 -8.11
C ALA A 106 7.37 -1.06 -8.78
N SER A 107 8.15 -1.81 -8.02
CA SER A 107 9.33 -2.47 -8.58
C SER A 107 8.95 -3.45 -9.68
N LYS A 108 7.87 -4.18 -9.45
CA LYS A 108 7.41 -5.13 -10.44
C LYS A 108 6.98 -4.43 -11.72
N ALA A 109 6.29 -3.30 -11.57
CA ALA A 109 5.87 -2.53 -12.73
C ALA A 109 7.06 -2.03 -13.52
N GLU A 110 8.11 -1.60 -12.83
CA GLU A 110 9.29 -1.10 -13.50
C GLU A 110 10.05 -2.18 -14.25
N ASN A 111 9.90 -3.40 -13.82
CA ASN A 111 10.60 -4.51 -14.47
C ASN A 111 9.86 -5.06 -15.68
N LEU A 112 8.71 -4.52 -15.96
CA LEU A 112 7.98 -4.91 -17.14
C LEU A 112 8.39 -4.05 -18.32
#